data_64cb7b11b791d38ac13dfc563b909cab
#
_entry.id   64cb7b11b791d38ac13dfc563b909cab
#
_cell.length_a   1.000
_cell.length_b   1.000
_cell.length_c   1.000
_cell.angle_alpha   90.00
_cell.angle_beta   90.00
_cell.angle_gamma   90.00
#
_symmetry.space_group_name_H-M   'P 1'
#
loop_
_entity.id
_entity.type
_entity.pdbx_description
1 polymer ?
#
loop_
_entity_poly.entity_id
_entity_poly.type
_entity_poly.pdbx_seq_one_letter_code
_entity_poly.pdbx_strand_id
1 'polypeptide(L)'
;MSHAIPEPQANAHAQYHSDNPDFPAKLIIFTLFIGAFFGYLNDTLLNVALTKIMADFQIDKTTVQWLTTGFLLVMGAFTPITAGLIQWMETRRMVLITQAVFLIGSLVCMLAPNFAALLIGRLFQAIAAALFVPILFNGILAIYPPHKRGSAMGIITMMFTAAPAIGPTISGVIVDYLSWHYLFGLTIPFMLVAMFLVNKYLTVNLSDITRPKIDLPSAAASVLSFGGLVYAASHFEHLPLPVFWGVLALSLGIIAFFVRRQFALETPLLNLRVFAYPQFRYAVLILVCAYFLFMGLEILMPMYTQQVLLLTGTATGLILMPASIA
;
A
#
# COMPACT_ATOMS: atom_id res chain seq x y z
N MET A 1 -46.31 -12.62 -7.34
CA MET A 1 -46.06 -12.12 -5.98
C MET A 1 -44.69 -11.41 -6.02
N SER A 2 -44.74 -10.08 -6.09
CA SER A 2 -43.57 -9.23 -6.12
C SER A 2 -43.01 -9.17 -4.69
N HIS A 3 -41.82 -9.77 -4.49
CA HIS A 3 -41.05 -9.53 -3.27
C HIS A 3 -40.48 -8.10 -3.35
N ALA A 4 -41.19 -7.18 -2.76
CA ALA A 4 -40.63 -5.85 -2.47
C ALA A 4 -39.42 -6.06 -1.54
N ILE A 5 -38.24 -5.70 -2.04
CA ILE A 5 -37.02 -5.60 -1.23
C ILE A 5 -37.35 -4.49 -0.19
N PRO A 6 -37.25 -4.77 1.12
CA PRO A 6 -37.42 -3.72 2.10
C PRO A 6 -36.35 -2.66 1.84
N GLU A 7 -36.77 -1.43 1.55
CA GLU A 7 -35.88 -0.28 1.56
C GLU A 7 -35.14 -0.26 2.90
N PRO A 8 -33.81 -0.10 2.93
CA PRO A 8 -33.10 0.10 4.16
C PRO A 8 -33.70 1.36 4.78
N GLN A 9 -34.39 1.20 5.91
CA GLN A 9 -34.82 2.32 6.73
C GLN A 9 -33.57 3.13 7.01
N ALA A 10 -33.45 4.27 6.33
CA ALA A 10 -32.46 5.28 6.61
C ALA A 10 -32.69 5.67 8.08
N ASN A 11 -31.89 5.12 8.99
CA ASN A 11 -31.80 5.61 10.34
C ASN A 11 -31.43 7.09 10.23
N ALA A 12 -32.47 7.92 10.30
CA ALA A 12 -32.36 9.36 10.42
C ALA A 12 -31.42 9.62 11.62
N HIS A 13 -30.32 10.38 11.36
CA HIS A 13 -29.38 10.92 12.33
C HIS A 13 -28.25 10.01 12.85
N ALA A 14 -27.62 9.20 12.03
CA ALA A 14 -26.21 8.94 12.24
C ALA A 14 -25.46 10.23 11.82
N GLN A 15 -25.25 11.16 12.78
CA GLN A 15 -24.45 12.36 12.54
C GLN A 15 -23.03 11.92 12.25
N TYR A 16 -22.60 12.06 11.00
CA TYR A 16 -21.20 11.84 10.63
C TYR A 16 -20.36 12.94 11.28
N HIS A 17 -19.14 12.60 11.67
CA HIS A 17 -18.23 13.55 12.30
C HIS A 17 -18.03 14.83 11.48
N SER A 18 -18.07 14.75 10.14
CA SER A 18 -17.93 15.91 9.25
C SER A 18 -19.10 16.87 9.26
N ASP A 19 -20.24 16.50 9.86
CA ASP A 19 -21.42 17.36 9.94
C ASP A 19 -21.34 18.29 11.15
N ASN A 20 -20.45 18.01 12.10
CA ASN A 20 -20.12 18.92 13.19
C ASN A 20 -19.08 19.95 12.69
N PRO A 21 -19.41 21.26 12.64
CA PRO A 21 -18.50 22.31 12.18
C PRO A 21 -17.22 22.44 13.03
N ASP A 22 -17.27 22.06 14.30
CA ASP A 22 -16.13 22.10 15.22
C ASP A 22 -15.18 20.90 15.06
N PHE A 23 -15.60 19.87 14.31
CA PHE A 23 -14.79 18.68 14.10
C PHE A 23 -13.78 18.90 12.96
N PRO A 24 -12.47 18.76 13.20
CA PRO A 24 -11.44 19.06 12.21
C PRO A 24 -11.26 17.95 11.16
N ALA A 25 -12.36 17.54 10.50
CA ALA A 25 -12.40 16.42 9.55
C ALA A 25 -11.29 16.50 8.48
N LYS A 26 -11.14 17.68 7.84
CA LYS A 26 -10.14 17.92 6.79
C LYS A 26 -8.72 17.76 7.31
N LEU A 27 -8.46 18.25 8.53
CA LEU A 27 -7.14 18.18 9.15
C LEU A 27 -6.77 16.75 9.54
N ILE A 28 -7.72 15.97 10.05
CA ILE A 28 -7.52 14.56 10.38
C ILE A 28 -7.21 13.77 9.11
N ILE A 29 -8.01 13.93 8.05
CA ILE A 29 -7.76 13.25 6.76
C ILE A 29 -6.41 13.68 6.17
N PHE A 30 -6.07 14.96 6.21
CA PHE A 30 -4.76 15.46 5.77
C PHE A 30 -3.60 14.84 6.56
N THR A 31 -3.79 14.66 7.86
CA THR A 31 -2.79 14.02 8.74
C THR A 31 -2.56 12.55 8.37
N LEU A 32 -3.65 11.81 8.11
CA LEU A 32 -3.58 10.42 7.65
C LEU A 32 -2.97 10.34 6.23
N PHE A 33 -3.33 11.29 5.37
CA PHE A 33 -2.80 11.39 4.01
C PHE A 33 -1.28 11.61 3.98
N ILE A 34 -0.72 12.49 4.81
CA ILE A 34 0.74 12.71 4.84
C ILE A 34 1.48 11.39 5.09
N GLY A 35 1.09 10.61 6.10
CA GLY A 35 1.72 9.33 6.39
C GLY A 35 1.62 8.34 5.22
N ALA A 36 0.43 8.22 4.63
CA ALA A 36 0.20 7.34 3.49
C ALA A 36 0.96 7.81 2.23
N PHE A 37 0.94 9.12 1.93
CA PHE A 37 1.63 9.70 0.78
C PHE A 37 3.14 9.47 0.82
N PHE A 38 3.79 9.80 1.93
CA PHE A 38 5.24 9.61 2.05
C PHE A 38 5.62 8.12 2.15
N GLY A 39 4.75 7.27 2.70
CA GLY A 39 4.91 5.83 2.64
C GLY A 39 4.91 5.30 1.21
N TYR A 40 3.97 5.76 0.37
CA TYR A 40 3.87 5.38 -1.03
C TYR A 40 4.97 6.02 -1.89
N LEU A 41 5.28 7.30 -1.67
CA LEU A 41 6.37 8.00 -2.34
C LEU A 41 7.72 7.29 -2.14
N ASN A 42 7.99 6.81 -0.93
CA ASN A 42 9.23 6.08 -0.64
C ASN A 42 9.43 4.85 -1.51
N ASP A 43 8.35 4.17 -1.90
CA ASP A 43 8.43 3.01 -2.80
C ASP A 43 8.83 3.42 -4.21
N THR A 44 8.25 4.50 -4.73
CA THR A 44 8.58 5.02 -6.07
C THR A 44 9.99 5.62 -6.16
N LEU A 45 10.48 6.23 -5.08
CA LEU A 45 11.86 6.76 -5.00
C LEU A 45 12.92 5.68 -5.18
N LEU A 46 12.67 4.47 -4.68
CA LEU A 46 13.65 3.39 -4.72
C LEU A 46 13.94 2.90 -6.14
N ASN A 47 12.95 2.90 -7.03
CA ASN A 47 13.08 2.32 -8.37
C ASN A 47 14.26 2.92 -9.17
N VAL A 48 14.51 4.21 -9.02
CA VAL A 48 15.64 4.91 -9.68
C VAL A 48 16.98 4.58 -9.02
N ALA A 49 16.99 4.28 -7.73
CA ALA A 49 18.19 4.03 -6.95
C ALA A 49 18.75 2.61 -7.10
N LEU A 50 17.97 1.65 -7.63
CA LEU A 50 18.35 0.23 -7.70
C LEU A 50 19.71 0.01 -8.37
N THR A 51 20.01 0.73 -9.44
CA THR A 51 21.30 0.64 -10.15
C THR A 51 22.49 1.08 -9.30
N LYS A 52 22.31 2.13 -8.50
CA LYS A 52 23.36 2.60 -7.57
C LYS A 52 23.57 1.63 -6.42
N ILE A 53 22.48 1.11 -5.86
CA ILE A 53 22.51 0.11 -4.77
C ILE A 53 23.22 -1.17 -5.25
N MET A 54 22.96 -1.62 -6.50
CA MET A 54 23.67 -2.75 -7.10
C MET A 54 25.19 -2.51 -7.14
N ALA A 55 25.59 -1.32 -7.60
CA ALA A 55 27.00 -0.96 -7.70
C ALA A 55 27.68 -0.87 -6.33
N ASP A 56 27.03 -0.23 -5.36
CA ASP A 56 27.58 0.00 -4.00
C ASP A 56 27.76 -1.31 -3.22
N PHE A 57 26.78 -2.22 -3.30
CA PHE A 57 26.85 -3.51 -2.61
C PHE A 57 27.44 -4.64 -3.45
N GLN A 58 27.79 -4.37 -4.71
CA GLN A 58 28.34 -5.35 -5.67
C GLN A 58 27.45 -6.60 -5.80
N ILE A 59 26.13 -6.37 -5.88
CA ILE A 59 25.12 -7.42 -6.02
C ILE A 59 24.51 -7.44 -7.43
N ASP A 60 23.98 -8.60 -7.81
CA ASP A 60 23.34 -8.79 -9.10
C ASP A 60 21.91 -8.21 -9.13
N LYS A 61 21.36 -8.13 -10.36
CA LYS A 61 20.01 -7.61 -10.62
C LYS A 61 18.93 -8.41 -9.88
N THR A 62 19.08 -9.73 -9.80
CA THR A 62 18.12 -10.61 -9.16
C THR A 62 18.06 -10.34 -7.65
N THR A 63 19.22 -10.15 -7.04
CA THR A 63 19.31 -9.84 -5.59
C THR A 63 18.71 -8.47 -5.28
N VAL A 64 19.02 -7.42 -6.05
CA VAL A 64 18.48 -6.08 -5.76
C VAL A 64 16.96 -6.00 -5.92
N GLN A 65 16.38 -6.77 -6.82
CA GLN A 65 14.94 -6.84 -7.03
C GLN A 65 14.16 -7.27 -5.76
N TRP A 66 14.82 -7.97 -4.82
CA TRP A 66 14.20 -8.32 -3.53
C TRP A 66 13.78 -7.10 -2.70
N LEU A 67 14.38 -5.94 -2.92
CA LEU A 67 13.97 -4.71 -2.26
C LEU A 67 12.54 -4.30 -2.65
N THR A 68 12.12 -4.55 -3.88
CA THR A 68 10.76 -4.27 -4.37
C THR A 68 9.87 -5.50 -4.22
N THR A 69 10.33 -6.67 -4.65
CA THR A 69 9.55 -7.91 -4.59
C THR A 69 9.24 -8.32 -3.15
N GLY A 70 10.24 -8.29 -2.25
CA GLY A 70 10.06 -8.59 -0.83
C GLY A 70 9.13 -7.59 -0.14
N PHE A 71 9.22 -6.31 -0.52
CA PHE A 71 8.31 -5.27 -0.06
C PHE A 71 6.86 -5.56 -0.47
N LEU A 72 6.60 -5.80 -1.76
CA LEU A 72 5.25 -6.11 -2.27
C LEU A 72 4.70 -7.40 -1.67
N LEU A 73 5.55 -8.41 -1.47
CA LEU A 73 5.19 -9.67 -0.83
C LEU A 73 4.67 -9.45 0.59
N VAL A 74 5.46 -8.75 1.42
CA VAL A 74 5.08 -8.47 2.82
C VAL A 74 3.88 -7.55 2.88
N MET A 75 3.82 -6.50 2.05
CA MET A 75 2.67 -5.60 1.98
C MET A 75 1.39 -6.37 1.61
N GLY A 76 1.42 -7.17 0.55
CA GLY A 76 0.26 -7.98 0.14
C GLY A 76 -0.18 -9.00 1.19
N ALA A 77 0.78 -9.63 1.86
CA ALA A 77 0.52 -10.59 2.93
C ALA A 77 -0.13 -9.96 4.18
N PHE A 78 0.27 -8.73 4.54
CA PHE A 78 -0.25 -8.03 5.70
C PHE A 78 -1.57 -7.28 5.43
N THR A 79 -1.86 -6.91 4.19
CA THR A 79 -3.08 -6.17 3.83
C THR A 79 -4.38 -6.82 4.34
N PRO A 80 -4.62 -8.15 4.21
CA PRO A 80 -5.82 -8.78 4.76
C PRO A 80 -5.92 -8.70 6.28
N ILE A 81 -4.77 -8.69 6.98
CA ILE A 81 -4.71 -8.63 8.45
C ILE A 81 -5.09 -7.24 8.95
N THR A 82 -4.88 -6.21 8.15
CA THR A 82 -5.13 -4.80 8.50
C THR A 82 -6.59 -4.57 8.93
N ALA A 83 -7.56 -5.20 8.25
CA ALA A 83 -8.97 -5.06 8.58
C ALA A 83 -9.29 -5.53 10.02
N GLY A 84 -8.64 -6.60 10.47
CA GLY A 84 -8.73 -7.07 11.85
C GLY A 84 -8.02 -6.12 12.83
N LEU A 85 -6.83 -5.65 12.49
CA LEU A 85 -6.05 -4.75 13.35
C LEU A 85 -6.75 -3.41 13.59
N ILE A 86 -7.43 -2.85 12.60
CA ILE A 86 -8.23 -1.61 12.73
C ILE A 86 -9.32 -1.74 13.81
N GLN A 87 -9.85 -2.94 14.02
CA GLN A 87 -10.88 -3.21 15.04
C GLN A 87 -10.29 -3.61 16.42
N TRP A 88 -8.97 -3.76 16.52
CA TRP A 88 -8.31 -4.24 17.76
C TRP A 88 -7.86 -3.13 18.69
N MET A 89 -7.51 -1.98 18.12
CA MET A 89 -6.97 -0.87 18.89
C MET A 89 -7.52 0.48 18.40
N GLU A 90 -7.40 1.49 19.25
CA GLU A 90 -7.78 2.85 18.90
C GLU A 90 -7.03 3.34 17.66
N THR A 91 -7.75 4.03 16.77
CA THR A 91 -7.21 4.53 15.49
C THR A 91 -5.93 5.34 15.69
N ARG A 92 -5.91 6.24 16.70
CA ARG A 92 -4.70 7.05 17.02
C ARG A 92 -3.49 6.17 17.32
N ARG A 93 -3.65 5.19 18.20
CA ARG A 93 -2.57 4.28 18.58
C ARG A 93 -2.10 3.45 17.40
N MET A 94 -3.02 2.96 16.59
CA MET A 94 -2.71 2.20 15.38
C MET A 94 -1.90 3.02 14.38
N VAL A 95 -2.33 4.25 14.09
CA VAL A 95 -1.64 5.15 13.15
C VAL A 95 -0.23 5.48 13.66
N LEU A 96 -0.07 5.80 14.96
CA LEU A 96 1.24 6.08 15.55
C LEU A 96 2.18 4.87 15.49
N ILE A 97 1.68 3.67 15.76
CA ILE A 97 2.48 2.43 15.63
C ILE A 97 2.90 2.22 14.19
N THR A 98 1.96 2.37 13.23
CA THR A 98 2.26 2.24 11.80
C THR A 98 3.34 3.21 11.36
N GLN A 99 3.23 4.49 11.73
CA GLN A 99 4.22 5.51 11.42
C GLN A 99 5.56 5.25 12.11
N ALA A 100 5.56 4.77 13.35
CA ALA A 100 6.78 4.39 14.07
C ALA A 100 7.50 3.20 13.41
N VAL A 101 6.77 2.17 12.99
CA VAL A 101 7.32 1.02 12.25
C VAL A 101 7.94 1.48 10.93
N PHE A 102 7.25 2.36 10.19
CA PHE A 102 7.79 2.94 8.96
C PHE A 102 9.07 3.76 9.22
N LEU A 103 9.05 4.59 10.26
CA LEU A 103 10.18 5.42 10.65
C LEU A 103 11.41 4.58 11.03
N ILE A 104 11.21 3.52 11.83
CA ILE A 104 12.27 2.57 12.16
C ILE A 104 12.83 1.92 10.90
N GLY A 105 11.96 1.46 9.99
CA GLY A 105 12.37 0.93 8.70
C GLY A 105 13.18 1.93 7.88
N SER A 106 12.76 3.19 7.84
CA SER A 106 13.47 4.28 7.12
C SER A 106 14.85 4.56 7.74
N LEU A 107 14.96 4.57 9.07
CA LEU A 107 16.23 4.73 9.77
C LEU A 107 17.18 3.55 9.49
N VAL A 108 16.68 2.32 9.54
CA VAL A 108 17.47 1.13 9.21
C VAL A 108 17.95 1.18 7.77
N CYS A 109 17.11 1.57 6.81
CA CYS A 109 17.50 1.72 5.41
C CYS A 109 18.51 2.85 5.21
N MET A 110 18.32 4.01 5.87
CA MET A 110 19.23 5.15 5.78
C MET A 110 20.63 4.84 6.32
N LEU A 111 20.71 3.99 7.34
CA LEU A 111 21.96 3.62 8.00
C LEU A 111 22.49 2.25 7.56
N ALA A 112 21.90 1.62 6.54
CA ALA A 112 22.20 0.26 6.14
C ALA A 112 23.65 0.08 5.67
N PRO A 113 24.50 -0.69 6.36
CA PRO A 113 25.87 -0.93 5.96
C PRO A 113 26.00 -2.05 4.90
N ASN A 114 24.93 -2.81 4.66
CA ASN A 114 24.89 -3.91 3.72
C ASN A 114 23.48 -4.17 3.22
N PHE A 115 23.37 -5.00 2.17
CA PHE A 115 22.08 -5.34 1.56
C PHE A 115 21.08 -5.98 2.52
N ALA A 116 21.52 -6.85 3.42
CA ALA A 116 20.63 -7.53 4.37
C ALA A 116 19.95 -6.53 5.33
N ALA A 117 20.70 -5.56 5.85
CA ALA A 117 20.16 -4.49 6.69
C ALA A 117 19.15 -3.62 5.90
N LEU A 118 19.47 -3.27 4.65
CA LEU A 118 18.58 -2.53 3.77
C LEU A 118 17.28 -3.30 3.52
N LEU A 119 17.37 -4.61 3.22
CA LEU A 119 16.20 -5.45 3.01
C LEU A 119 15.32 -5.53 4.26
N ILE A 120 15.92 -5.73 5.44
CA ILE A 120 15.17 -5.74 6.72
C ILE A 120 14.42 -4.43 6.92
N GLY A 121 15.08 -3.28 6.71
CA GLY A 121 14.42 -1.98 6.80
C GLY A 121 13.24 -1.85 5.83
N ARG A 122 13.38 -2.35 4.59
CA ARG A 122 12.32 -2.40 3.59
C ARG A 122 11.14 -3.28 4.02
N LEU A 123 11.39 -4.40 4.67
CA LEU A 123 10.31 -5.26 5.19
C LEU A 123 9.52 -4.56 6.31
N PHE A 124 10.19 -3.80 7.20
CA PHE A 124 9.48 -2.95 8.17
C PHE A 124 8.62 -1.89 7.49
N GLN A 125 9.16 -1.22 6.47
CA GLN A 125 8.39 -0.25 5.68
C GLN A 125 7.17 -0.90 4.99
N ALA A 126 7.31 -2.12 4.48
CA ALA A 126 6.23 -2.87 3.82
C ALA A 126 5.07 -3.21 4.78
N ILE A 127 5.38 -3.61 6.02
CA ILE A 127 4.37 -3.85 7.07
C ILE A 127 3.56 -2.56 7.31
N ALA A 128 4.23 -1.43 7.44
CA ALA A 128 3.57 -0.15 7.63
C ALA A 128 2.75 0.29 6.39
N ALA A 129 3.29 0.09 5.19
CA ALA A 129 2.63 0.43 3.93
C ALA A 129 1.32 -0.33 3.75
N ALA A 130 1.26 -1.60 4.18
CA ALA A 130 0.04 -2.41 4.17
C ALA A 130 -1.10 -1.80 4.99
N LEU A 131 -0.78 -0.97 5.99
CA LEU A 131 -1.76 -0.36 6.89
C LEU A 131 -2.15 1.06 6.48
N PHE A 132 -1.27 1.84 5.86
CA PHE A 132 -1.54 3.27 5.58
C PHE A 132 -2.80 3.49 4.74
N VAL A 133 -2.92 2.79 3.62
CA VAL A 133 -4.04 2.98 2.70
C VAL A 133 -5.38 2.53 3.31
N PRO A 134 -5.50 1.33 3.89
CA PRO A 134 -6.72 0.92 4.57
C PRO A 134 -7.13 1.83 5.73
N ILE A 135 -6.17 2.35 6.52
CA ILE A 135 -6.46 3.30 7.60
C ILE A 135 -7.04 4.60 7.03
N LEU A 136 -6.45 5.13 5.94
CA LEU A 136 -6.93 6.35 5.29
C LEU A 136 -8.35 6.16 4.71
N PHE A 137 -8.60 5.03 4.01
CA PHE A 137 -9.93 4.66 3.53
C PHE A 137 -10.95 4.58 4.67
N ASN A 138 -10.61 3.87 5.73
CA ASN A 138 -11.49 3.74 6.89
C ASN A 138 -11.78 5.10 7.53
N GLY A 139 -10.77 5.96 7.65
CA GLY A 139 -10.93 7.33 8.14
C GLY A 139 -11.92 8.14 7.31
N ILE A 140 -11.84 8.07 5.97
CA ILE A 140 -12.78 8.75 5.08
C ILE A 140 -14.20 8.20 5.25
N LEU A 141 -14.36 6.88 5.30
CA LEU A 141 -15.67 6.24 5.43
C LEU A 141 -16.33 6.54 6.77
N ALA A 142 -15.55 6.66 7.84
CA ALA A 142 -16.05 6.97 9.19
C ALA A 142 -16.40 8.46 9.35
N ILE A 143 -15.63 9.36 8.75
CA ILE A 143 -15.78 10.80 8.92
C ILE A 143 -16.85 11.39 7.99
N TYR A 144 -16.88 10.96 6.71
CA TYR A 144 -17.74 11.59 5.72
C TYR A 144 -19.01 10.80 5.38
N PRO A 145 -20.16 11.48 5.22
CA PRO A 145 -21.39 10.86 4.72
C PRO A 145 -21.24 10.39 3.26
N PRO A 146 -22.03 9.42 2.79
CA PRO A 146 -21.90 8.81 1.46
C PRO A 146 -21.78 9.81 0.30
N HIS A 147 -22.56 10.90 0.31
CA HIS A 147 -22.55 11.91 -0.74
C HIS A 147 -21.29 12.78 -0.78
N LYS A 148 -20.49 12.85 0.30
CA LYS A 148 -19.21 13.60 0.36
C LYS A 148 -17.99 12.68 0.16
N ARG A 149 -18.16 11.35 0.23
CA ARG A 149 -17.04 10.39 0.13
C ARG A 149 -16.30 10.45 -1.19
N GLY A 150 -17.02 10.67 -2.31
CA GLY A 150 -16.39 10.76 -3.63
C GLY A 150 -15.33 11.86 -3.71
N SER A 151 -15.64 13.05 -3.20
CA SER A 151 -14.66 14.14 -3.14
C SER A 151 -13.48 13.84 -2.21
N ALA A 152 -13.73 13.20 -1.05
CA ALA A 152 -12.68 12.82 -0.13
C ALA A 152 -11.79 11.68 -0.70
N MET A 153 -12.36 10.75 -1.48
CA MET A 153 -11.61 9.71 -2.18
C MET A 153 -10.67 10.27 -3.26
N GLY A 154 -10.99 11.44 -3.84
CA GLY A 154 -10.09 12.16 -4.74
C GLY A 154 -8.71 12.45 -4.11
N ILE A 155 -8.63 12.63 -2.78
CA ILE A 155 -7.36 12.79 -2.07
C ILE A 155 -6.50 11.52 -2.19
N ILE A 156 -7.12 10.34 -2.10
CA ILE A 156 -6.40 9.06 -2.26
C ILE A 156 -5.92 8.90 -3.70
N THR A 157 -6.76 9.24 -4.67
CA THR A 157 -6.39 9.21 -6.09
C THR A 157 -5.20 10.13 -6.35
N MET A 158 -5.20 11.36 -5.79
CA MET A 158 -4.07 12.27 -5.87
C MET A 158 -2.76 11.64 -5.32
N MET A 159 -2.83 10.87 -4.24
CA MET A 159 -1.67 10.16 -3.70
C MET A 159 -1.10 9.18 -4.72
N PHE A 160 -1.96 8.36 -5.33
CA PHE A 160 -1.52 7.33 -6.29
C PHE A 160 -1.01 7.90 -7.61
N THR A 161 -1.40 9.12 -7.99
CA THR A 161 -0.94 9.77 -9.21
C THR A 161 0.26 10.67 -8.98
N ALA A 162 0.27 11.46 -7.91
CA ALA A 162 1.33 12.45 -7.66
C ALA A 162 2.65 11.79 -7.21
N ALA A 163 2.61 10.73 -6.40
CA ALA A 163 3.83 10.11 -5.91
C ALA A 163 4.69 9.47 -7.03
N PRO A 164 4.13 8.68 -7.98
CA PRO A 164 4.89 8.20 -9.13
C PRO A 164 5.39 9.30 -10.07
N ALA A 165 4.63 10.40 -10.20
CA ALA A 165 5.06 11.53 -11.03
C ALA A 165 6.27 12.26 -10.46
N ILE A 166 6.28 12.47 -9.16
CA ILE A 166 7.30 13.26 -8.47
C ILE A 166 8.50 12.39 -8.07
N GLY A 167 8.25 11.12 -7.75
CA GLY A 167 9.23 10.17 -7.22
C GLY A 167 10.51 10.06 -8.04
N PRO A 168 10.45 9.70 -9.33
CA PRO A 168 11.62 9.54 -10.17
C PRO A 168 12.47 10.81 -10.27
N THR A 169 11.84 11.99 -10.34
CA THR A 169 12.55 13.28 -10.42
C THR A 169 13.30 13.57 -9.14
N ILE A 170 12.66 13.44 -7.97
CA ILE A 170 13.29 13.64 -6.66
C ILE A 170 14.41 12.61 -6.45
N SER A 171 14.13 11.34 -6.78
CA SER A 171 15.11 10.28 -6.64
C SER A 171 16.33 10.50 -7.52
N GLY A 172 16.14 10.88 -8.79
CA GLY A 172 17.23 11.18 -9.71
C GLY A 172 18.16 12.27 -9.16
N VAL A 173 17.59 13.38 -8.69
CA VAL A 173 18.37 14.48 -8.09
C VAL A 173 19.14 14.01 -6.84
N ILE A 174 18.49 13.29 -5.93
CA ILE A 174 19.14 12.83 -4.69
C ILE A 174 20.27 11.83 -5.01
N VAL A 175 20.02 10.88 -5.92
CA VAL A 175 21.00 9.84 -6.27
C VAL A 175 22.18 10.39 -7.06
N ASP A 176 21.97 11.44 -7.89
CA ASP A 176 23.02 12.06 -8.68
C ASP A 176 23.93 12.97 -7.86
N TYR A 177 23.39 13.73 -6.90
CA TYR A 177 24.14 14.74 -6.12
C TYR A 177 24.50 14.32 -4.69
N LEU A 178 23.80 13.33 -4.14
CA LEU A 178 23.97 12.82 -2.78
C LEU A 178 24.20 11.30 -2.81
N SER A 179 23.62 10.58 -1.86
CA SER A 179 23.63 9.12 -1.81
C SER A 179 22.21 8.59 -1.76
N TRP A 180 21.98 7.40 -2.30
CA TRP A 180 20.67 6.71 -2.22
C TRP A 180 20.15 6.55 -0.77
N HIS A 181 21.01 6.55 0.24
CA HIS A 181 20.63 6.54 1.65
C HIS A 181 19.70 7.71 2.03
N TYR A 182 19.91 8.89 1.42
CA TYR A 182 19.10 10.08 1.68
C TYR A 182 17.68 9.98 1.13
N LEU A 183 17.38 9.05 0.23
CA LEU A 183 16.01 8.75 -0.21
C LEU A 183 15.14 8.32 0.98
N PHE A 184 15.69 7.47 1.84
CA PHE A 184 15.03 7.05 3.07
C PHE A 184 15.02 8.16 4.13
N GLY A 185 16.09 8.94 4.21
CA GLY A 185 16.21 10.11 5.09
C GLY A 185 15.17 11.19 4.77
N LEU A 186 14.84 11.40 3.49
CA LEU A 186 13.83 12.37 3.06
C LEU A 186 12.47 12.15 3.72
N THR A 187 12.05 10.90 3.90
CA THR A 187 10.74 10.59 4.47
C THR A 187 10.65 10.79 5.98
N ILE A 188 11.80 10.79 6.69
CA ILE A 188 11.87 10.88 8.15
C ILE A 188 11.21 12.15 8.69
N PRO A 189 11.58 13.38 8.26
CA PRO A 189 11.00 14.60 8.80
C PRO A 189 9.49 14.69 8.56
N PHE A 190 9.01 14.25 7.40
CA PHE A 190 7.59 14.26 7.08
C PHE A 190 6.82 13.25 7.94
N MET A 191 7.42 12.09 8.21
CA MET A 191 6.81 11.09 9.08
C MET A 191 6.74 11.56 10.53
N LEU A 192 7.77 12.25 11.03
CA LEU A 192 7.76 12.88 12.35
C LEU A 192 6.68 13.97 12.47
N VAL A 193 6.54 14.80 11.43
CA VAL A 193 5.45 15.79 11.36
C VAL A 193 4.08 15.10 11.36
N ALA A 194 3.92 14.04 10.56
CA ALA A 194 2.68 13.26 10.55
C ALA A 194 2.36 12.67 11.94
N MET A 195 3.35 12.10 12.64
CA MET A 195 3.19 11.59 14.01
C MET A 195 2.78 12.69 14.99
N PHE A 196 3.40 13.86 14.90
CA PHE A 196 3.03 15.02 15.72
C PHE A 196 1.58 15.44 15.47
N LEU A 197 1.18 15.57 14.20
CA LEU A 197 -0.18 15.93 13.82
C LEU A 197 -1.23 14.89 14.27
N VAL A 198 -0.93 13.59 14.11
CA VAL A 198 -1.77 12.50 14.62
C VAL A 198 -1.95 12.65 16.13
N ASN A 199 -0.85 12.84 16.85
CA ASN A 199 -0.90 12.97 18.31
C ASN A 199 -1.72 14.17 18.77
N LYS A 200 -1.72 15.27 18.00
CA LYS A 200 -2.42 16.51 18.34
C LYS A 200 -3.89 16.50 17.91
N TYR A 201 -4.21 16.00 16.74
CA TYR A 201 -5.53 16.20 16.11
C TYR A 201 -6.40 14.94 16.04
N LEU A 202 -5.80 13.73 16.03
CA LEU A 202 -6.59 12.50 16.00
C LEU A 202 -6.99 12.09 17.42
N THR A 203 -8.02 12.76 17.95
CA THR A 203 -8.52 12.53 19.31
C THR A 203 -9.71 11.58 19.34
N VAL A 204 -10.33 11.30 18.19
CA VAL A 204 -11.53 10.47 18.05
C VAL A 204 -11.16 9.11 17.48
N ASN A 205 -11.79 8.07 18.00
CA ASN A 205 -11.67 6.75 17.42
C ASN A 205 -12.58 6.63 16.19
N LEU A 206 -11.99 6.25 15.05
CA LEU A 206 -12.69 6.17 13.76
C LEU A 206 -13.27 4.78 13.48
N SER A 207 -13.07 3.83 14.38
CA SER A 207 -13.55 2.45 14.24
C SER A 207 -14.04 1.92 15.57
N ASP A 208 -15.08 1.11 15.54
CA ASP A 208 -15.54 0.39 16.74
C ASP A 208 -14.52 -0.68 17.12
N ILE A 209 -14.14 -0.71 18.40
CA ILE A 209 -13.19 -1.69 18.93
C ILE A 209 -13.98 -2.95 19.31
N THR A 210 -14.11 -3.86 18.35
CA THR A 210 -14.82 -5.13 18.54
C THR A 210 -13.89 -6.28 18.93
N ARG A 211 -12.58 -6.13 18.75
CA ARG A 211 -11.52 -7.12 19.01
C ARG A 211 -11.88 -8.51 18.46
N PRO A 212 -12.15 -8.64 17.16
CA PRO A 212 -12.46 -9.94 16.58
C PRO A 212 -11.27 -10.90 16.79
N LYS A 213 -11.55 -12.17 16.93
CA LYS A 213 -10.49 -13.19 16.97
C LYS A 213 -9.78 -13.22 15.62
N ILE A 214 -8.50 -12.83 15.58
CA ILE A 214 -7.70 -12.95 14.36
C ILE A 214 -7.47 -14.43 14.10
N ASP A 215 -7.94 -14.90 12.95
CA ASP A 215 -7.74 -16.28 12.54
C ASP A 215 -6.31 -16.46 12.00
N LEU A 216 -5.41 -16.93 12.89
CA LEU A 216 -4.00 -17.16 12.55
C LEU A 216 -3.79 -18.09 11.33
N PRO A 217 -4.56 -19.18 11.14
CA PRO A 217 -4.44 -19.99 9.94
C PRO A 217 -4.78 -19.24 8.66
N SER A 218 -5.78 -18.35 8.67
CA SER A 218 -6.07 -17.48 7.52
C SER A 218 -4.97 -16.45 7.28
N ALA A 219 -4.41 -15.85 8.32
CA ALA A 219 -3.29 -14.93 8.21
C ALA A 219 -2.06 -15.62 7.62
N ALA A 220 -1.70 -16.81 8.13
CA ALA A 220 -0.61 -17.61 7.60
C ALA A 220 -0.85 -18.05 6.14
N ALA A 221 -2.07 -18.48 5.81
CA ALA A 221 -2.44 -18.84 4.45
C ALA A 221 -2.33 -17.65 3.48
N SER A 222 -2.71 -16.43 3.90
CA SER A 222 -2.51 -15.20 3.12
C SER A 222 -1.03 -14.97 2.83
N VAL A 223 -0.18 -14.97 3.86
CA VAL A 223 1.27 -14.77 3.71
C VAL A 223 1.90 -15.81 2.79
N LEU A 224 1.61 -17.09 3.00
CA LEU A 224 2.21 -18.19 2.24
C LEU A 224 1.74 -18.19 0.78
N SER A 225 0.46 -17.92 0.54
CA SER A 225 -0.11 -17.96 -0.82
C SER A 225 0.37 -16.78 -1.66
N PHE A 226 0.26 -15.55 -1.18
CA PHE A 226 0.75 -14.38 -1.90
C PHE A 226 2.27 -14.40 -2.01
N GLY A 227 2.97 -14.81 -0.94
CA GLY A 227 4.40 -15.00 -0.95
C GLY A 227 4.87 -15.98 -2.00
N GLY A 228 4.24 -17.13 -2.09
CA GLY A 228 4.55 -18.15 -3.09
C GLY A 228 4.26 -17.69 -4.53
N LEU A 229 3.15 -16.97 -4.77
CA LEU A 229 2.84 -16.40 -6.08
C LEU A 229 3.90 -15.39 -6.53
N VAL A 230 4.24 -14.43 -5.65
CA VAL A 230 5.25 -13.41 -5.95
C VAL A 230 6.62 -14.06 -6.16
N TYR A 231 6.99 -15.05 -5.33
CA TYR A 231 8.23 -15.79 -5.49
C TYR A 231 8.29 -16.52 -6.84
N ALA A 232 7.24 -17.25 -7.22
CA ALA A 232 7.16 -17.92 -8.50
C ALA A 232 7.28 -16.93 -9.67
N ALA A 233 6.53 -15.83 -9.63
CA ALA A 233 6.57 -14.82 -10.67
C ALA A 233 7.95 -14.16 -10.83
N SER A 234 8.62 -13.85 -9.69
CA SER A 234 9.94 -13.19 -9.70
C SER A 234 11.08 -14.09 -10.16
N HIS A 235 10.93 -15.41 -10.02
CA HIS A 235 11.99 -16.38 -10.37
C HIS A 235 11.62 -17.24 -11.56
N PHE A 236 10.64 -16.83 -12.36
CA PHE A 236 10.15 -17.61 -13.50
C PHE A 236 11.28 -18.07 -14.45
N GLU A 237 12.26 -17.19 -14.74
CA GLU A 237 13.37 -17.49 -15.64
C GLU A 237 14.46 -18.38 -15.03
N HIS A 238 14.52 -18.47 -13.68
CA HIS A 238 15.59 -19.16 -12.96
C HIS A 238 15.16 -20.49 -12.33
N LEU A 239 13.87 -20.70 -12.15
CA LEU A 239 13.35 -21.94 -11.55
C LEU A 239 13.25 -23.05 -12.60
N PRO A 240 13.66 -24.29 -12.26
CA PRO A 240 13.30 -25.45 -13.06
C PRO A 240 11.79 -25.55 -13.25
N LEU A 241 11.32 -25.83 -14.45
CA LEU A 241 9.91 -25.82 -14.82
C LEU A 241 9.01 -26.62 -13.85
N PRO A 242 9.40 -27.83 -13.37
CA PRO A 242 8.61 -28.59 -12.39
C PRO A 242 8.49 -27.87 -11.04
N VAL A 243 9.56 -27.18 -10.60
CA VAL A 243 9.57 -26.41 -9.33
C VAL A 243 8.65 -25.21 -9.44
N PHE A 244 8.74 -24.47 -10.56
CA PHE A 244 7.83 -23.35 -10.83
C PHE A 244 6.35 -23.76 -10.74
N TRP A 245 5.97 -24.81 -11.48
CA TRP A 245 4.59 -25.30 -11.44
C TRP A 245 4.19 -25.85 -10.08
N GLY A 246 5.13 -26.48 -9.36
CA GLY A 246 4.92 -26.94 -7.99
C GLY A 246 4.60 -25.81 -7.01
N VAL A 247 5.41 -24.74 -7.02
CA VAL A 247 5.20 -23.54 -6.19
C VAL A 247 3.90 -22.84 -6.57
N LEU A 248 3.63 -22.69 -7.85
CA LEU A 248 2.40 -22.06 -8.34
C LEU A 248 1.16 -22.85 -7.90
N ALA A 249 1.14 -24.17 -8.12
CA ALA A 249 0.03 -25.05 -7.72
C ALA A 249 -0.18 -25.04 -6.20
N LEU A 250 0.89 -25.11 -5.42
CA LEU A 250 0.82 -25.02 -3.95
C LEU A 250 0.23 -23.67 -3.52
N SER A 251 0.70 -22.57 -4.08
CA SER A 251 0.20 -21.21 -3.76
C SER A 251 -1.29 -21.09 -4.10
N LEU A 252 -1.72 -21.56 -5.27
CA LEU A 252 -3.12 -21.56 -5.67
C LEU A 252 -3.97 -22.47 -4.77
N GLY A 253 -3.44 -23.63 -4.34
CA GLY A 253 -4.07 -24.51 -3.37
C GLY A 253 -4.29 -23.85 -2.01
N ILE A 254 -3.27 -23.11 -1.52
CA ILE A 254 -3.38 -22.33 -0.28
C ILE A 254 -4.37 -21.17 -0.43
N ILE A 255 -4.44 -20.51 -1.60
CA ILE A 255 -5.47 -19.48 -1.88
C ILE A 255 -6.87 -20.12 -1.83
N ALA A 256 -7.05 -21.27 -2.45
CA ALA A 256 -8.34 -21.97 -2.42
C ALA A 256 -8.74 -22.35 -0.98
N PHE A 257 -7.80 -22.82 -0.17
CA PHE A 257 -8.00 -23.05 1.26
C PHE A 257 -8.37 -21.75 2.00
N PHE A 258 -7.62 -20.66 1.79
CA PHE A 258 -7.90 -19.35 2.36
C PHE A 258 -9.32 -18.89 2.02
N VAL A 259 -9.69 -18.90 0.74
CA VAL A 259 -11.02 -18.47 0.26
C VAL A 259 -12.13 -19.30 0.90
N ARG A 260 -12.00 -20.64 0.89
CA ARG A 260 -12.99 -21.54 1.54
C ARG A 260 -13.15 -21.23 3.02
N ARG A 261 -12.01 -20.95 3.70
CA ARG A 261 -12.01 -20.63 5.13
C ARG A 261 -12.68 -19.29 5.39
N GLN A 262 -12.48 -18.27 4.54
CA GLN A 262 -13.18 -16.97 4.69
C GLN A 262 -14.71 -17.12 4.57
N PHE A 263 -15.21 -18.04 3.76
CA PHE A 263 -16.65 -18.32 3.69
C PHE A 263 -17.19 -19.09 4.89
N ALA A 264 -16.37 -19.91 5.54
CA ALA A 264 -16.75 -20.74 6.68
C ALA A 264 -16.74 -20.00 8.02
N LEU A 265 -15.93 -18.92 8.14
CA LEU A 265 -15.80 -18.17 9.38
C LEU A 265 -16.97 -17.20 9.57
N GLU A 266 -17.41 -17.03 10.83
CA GLU A 266 -18.39 -16.02 11.22
C GLU A 266 -17.79 -14.61 11.14
N THR A 267 -16.53 -14.46 11.56
CA THR A 267 -15.76 -13.21 11.49
C THR A 267 -14.54 -13.40 10.59
N PRO A 268 -14.70 -13.37 9.25
CA PRO A 268 -13.61 -13.57 8.33
C PRO A 268 -12.67 -12.35 8.31
N LEU A 269 -11.38 -12.56 7.99
CA LEU A 269 -10.42 -11.46 7.75
C LEU A 269 -10.83 -10.61 6.55
N LEU A 270 -11.35 -11.27 5.50
CA LEU A 270 -11.91 -10.62 4.32
C LEU A 270 -13.32 -11.15 4.07
N ASN A 271 -14.31 -10.26 4.06
CA ASN A 271 -15.67 -10.63 3.74
C ASN A 271 -15.85 -10.84 2.22
N LEU A 272 -15.50 -12.03 1.73
CA LEU A 272 -15.62 -12.37 0.32
C LEU A 272 -17.07 -12.52 -0.17
N ARG A 273 -18.06 -12.50 0.72
CA ARG A 273 -19.48 -12.55 0.36
C ARG A 273 -19.93 -11.34 -0.45
N VAL A 274 -19.19 -10.20 -0.39
CA VAL A 274 -19.44 -9.03 -1.23
C VAL A 274 -19.33 -9.32 -2.72
N PHE A 275 -18.56 -10.34 -3.13
CA PHE A 275 -18.48 -10.78 -4.52
C PHE A 275 -19.76 -11.44 -5.05
N ALA A 276 -20.73 -11.75 -4.18
CA ALA A 276 -22.06 -12.18 -4.61
C ALA A 276 -22.82 -11.07 -5.36
N TYR A 277 -22.52 -9.79 -5.07
CA TYR A 277 -23.14 -8.66 -5.74
C TYR A 277 -22.48 -8.39 -7.10
N PRO A 278 -23.23 -8.42 -8.23
CA PRO A 278 -22.67 -8.22 -9.57
C PRO A 278 -21.95 -6.87 -9.73
N GLN A 279 -22.53 -5.81 -9.17
CA GLN A 279 -21.96 -4.45 -9.22
C GLN A 279 -20.54 -4.42 -8.63
N PHE A 280 -20.34 -5.11 -7.49
CA PHE A 280 -19.03 -5.18 -6.85
C PHE A 280 -18.04 -5.96 -7.72
N ARG A 281 -18.44 -7.10 -8.32
CA ARG A 281 -17.57 -7.89 -9.20
C ARG A 281 -17.10 -7.09 -10.41
N TYR A 282 -18.03 -6.39 -11.08
CA TYR A 282 -17.69 -5.57 -12.24
C TYR A 282 -16.80 -4.38 -11.85
N ALA A 283 -17.09 -3.72 -10.73
CA ALA A 283 -16.23 -2.63 -10.23
C ALA A 283 -14.81 -3.10 -9.95
N VAL A 284 -14.64 -4.24 -9.27
CA VAL A 284 -13.32 -4.83 -9.00
C VAL A 284 -12.62 -5.22 -10.30
N LEU A 285 -13.32 -5.85 -11.26
CA LEU A 285 -12.73 -6.24 -12.53
C LEU A 285 -12.22 -5.02 -13.32
N ILE A 286 -13.04 -3.97 -13.43
CA ILE A 286 -12.64 -2.71 -14.08
C ILE A 286 -11.40 -2.12 -13.40
N LEU A 287 -11.41 -2.09 -12.06
CA LEU A 287 -10.30 -1.55 -11.28
C LEU A 287 -9.00 -2.35 -11.47
N VAL A 288 -9.09 -3.68 -11.50
CA VAL A 288 -7.94 -4.57 -11.77
C VAL A 288 -7.39 -4.31 -13.17
N CYS A 289 -8.24 -4.25 -14.19
CA CYS A 289 -7.82 -3.98 -15.56
C CYS A 289 -7.18 -2.59 -15.69
N ALA A 290 -7.79 -1.56 -15.09
CA ALA A 290 -7.26 -0.19 -15.10
C ALA A 290 -5.90 -0.12 -14.40
N TYR A 291 -5.76 -0.79 -13.25
CA TYR A 291 -4.50 -0.80 -12.49
C TYR A 291 -3.40 -1.56 -13.22
N PHE A 292 -3.74 -2.66 -13.91
CA PHE A 292 -2.79 -3.41 -14.73
C PHE A 292 -2.26 -2.57 -15.89
N LEU A 293 -3.13 -1.83 -16.58
CA LEU A 293 -2.73 -0.90 -17.63
C LEU A 293 -1.86 0.24 -17.08
N PHE A 294 -2.24 0.81 -15.94
CA PHE A 294 -1.48 1.88 -15.30
C PHE A 294 -0.08 1.42 -14.90
N MET A 295 0.05 0.28 -14.23
CA MET A 295 1.35 -0.30 -13.86
C MET A 295 2.19 -0.66 -15.07
N GLY A 296 1.58 -1.19 -16.13
CA GLY A 296 2.27 -1.46 -17.39
C GLY A 296 2.89 -0.20 -17.99
N LEU A 297 2.14 0.90 -18.03
CA LEU A 297 2.64 2.19 -18.51
C LEU A 297 3.74 2.75 -17.61
N GLU A 298 3.58 2.65 -16.29
CA GLU A 298 4.58 3.13 -15.31
C GLU A 298 5.93 2.44 -15.46
N ILE A 299 5.96 1.18 -15.87
CA ILE A 299 7.19 0.42 -16.10
C ILE A 299 7.73 0.62 -17.52
N LEU A 300 6.86 0.52 -18.54
CA LEU A 300 7.27 0.53 -19.94
C LEU A 300 7.73 1.92 -20.40
N MET A 301 7.08 2.98 -19.96
CA MET A 301 7.42 4.35 -20.39
C MET A 301 8.81 4.79 -19.95
N PRO A 302 9.24 4.62 -18.69
CA PRO A 302 10.62 4.89 -18.30
C PRO A 302 11.64 4.04 -19.03
N MET A 303 11.36 2.76 -19.23
CA MET A 303 12.26 1.87 -19.99
C MET A 303 12.41 2.36 -21.44
N TYR A 304 11.32 2.70 -22.10
CA TYR A 304 11.35 3.21 -23.48
C TYR A 304 12.12 4.52 -23.57
N THR A 305 11.83 5.49 -22.70
CA THR A 305 12.47 6.81 -22.73
C THR A 305 13.95 6.74 -22.40
N GLN A 306 14.38 5.89 -21.46
CA GLN A 306 15.78 5.78 -21.06
C GLN A 306 16.59 4.84 -21.95
N GLN A 307 16.04 3.70 -22.40
CA GLN A 307 16.79 2.70 -23.17
C GLN A 307 16.69 2.90 -24.68
N VAL A 308 15.56 3.43 -25.19
CA VAL A 308 15.36 3.63 -26.64
C VAL A 308 15.62 5.08 -27.03
N LEU A 309 15.07 6.04 -26.29
CA LEU A 309 15.26 7.46 -26.58
C LEU A 309 16.54 8.03 -25.93
N LEU A 310 17.24 7.26 -25.10
CA LEU A 310 18.48 7.61 -24.40
C LEU A 310 18.37 8.91 -23.58
N LEU A 311 17.17 9.18 -23.04
CA LEU A 311 16.93 10.35 -22.21
C LEU A 311 17.42 10.12 -20.77
N THR A 312 17.76 11.22 -20.10
CA THR A 312 18.13 11.19 -18.68
C THR A 312 16.94 10.84 -17.79
N GLY A 313 17.19 10.33 -16.59
CA GLY A 313 16.14 10.03 -15.61
C GLY A 313 15.27 11.26 -15.30
N THR A 314 15.88 12.45 -15.20
CA THR A 314 15.19 13.73 -14.99
C THR A 314 14.26 14.07 -16.16
N ALA A 315 14.72 13.91 -17.42
CA ALA A 315 13.89 14.16 -18.60
C ALA A 315 12.73 13.18 -18.71
N THR A 316 12.97 11.90 -18.39
CA THR A 316 11.93 10.87 -18.28
C THR A 316 10.85 11.26 -17.26
N GLY A 317 11.24 11.69 -16.07
CA GLY A 317 10.32 12.14 -15.00
C GLY A 317 9.46 13.33 -15.45
N LEU A 318 10.05 14.31 -16.14
CA LEU A 318 9.33 15.47 -16.69
C LEU A 318 8.32 15.07 -17.78
N ILE A 319 8.63 14.07 -18.60
CA ILE A 319 7.70 13.56 -19.62
C ILE A 319 6.51 12.83 -18.98
N LEU A 320 6.73 12.11 -17.89
CA LEU A 320 5.67 11.37 -17.20
C LEU A 320 4.78 12.27 -16.31
N MET A 321 5.31 13.41 -15.87
CA MET A 321 4.61 14.34 -14.98
C MET A 321 3.24 14.81 -15.51
N PRO A 322 3.05 15.21 -16.79
CA PRO A 322 1.75 15.62 -17.30
C PRO A 322 0.70 14.51 -17.26
N ALA A 323 1.11 13.26 -17.53
CA ALA A 323 0.20 12.10 -17.49
C ALA A 323 -0.33 11.80 -16.08
N SER A 324 0.39 12.25 -15.05
CA SER A 324 -0.01 12.07 -13.65
C SER A 324 -0.85 13.24 -13.10
N ILE A 325 -0.91 14.36 -13.84
CA ILE A 325 -1.69 15.57 -13.47
C ILE A 325 -3.07 15.57 -14.16
N ALA A 326 -3.18 14.90 -15.31
CA ALA A 326 -4.41 14.80 -16.10
C ALA A 326 -5.40 13.78 -15.52
#